data_6f4f90ab29807835ade717c8014570b4
#
_entry.id   6f4f90ab29807835ade717c8014570b4
#
_cell.length_a   1.000
_cell.length_b   1.000
_cell.length_c   1.000
_cell.angle_alpha   90.00
_cell.angle_beta   90.00
_cell.angle_gamma   90.00
#
_symmetry.space_group_name_H-M   'P 1'
#
loop_
_entity.id
_entity.type
_entity.pdbx_description
1 polymer ?
#
loop_
_entity_poly.entity_id
_entity_poly.type
_entity_poly.pdbx_seq_one_letter_code
_entity_poly.pdbx_strand_id
1 'polypeptide(L)'
;ATYEAAVKAGGLPQIQMKSEYLRRAFMKYGNVEQFSWVPEIEMMGMDWADCYIGLRGGFNLDIYHDIPADIIAKNQAAHGVVSASRTKNTRWVITRVPNAAFAQQSGMDFETITDMYFDSVLLDYKKEFKIWDSWAQKLKDADQVHILGKNTDLRFSVKGVKWGADSGKGNIPGGEIATGVINPTLDGHIYFENPAVLGGQLMHDTYIEWKNGK
;
A
#
# COMPACT_ATOMS: atom_id res chain seq x y z
N ALA A 1 -8.76 -16.36 14.65
CA ALA A 1 -8.76 -16.98 13.31
C ALA A 1 -7.35 -17.06 12.72
N THR A 2 -6.68 -15.94 12.33
CA THR A 2 -5.36 -15.98 11.66
C THR A 2 -4.28 -16.66 12.50
N TYR A 3 -4.18 -16.34 13.79
CA TYR A 3 -3.23 -16.99 14.71
C TYR A 3 -3.45 -18.49 14.78
N GLU A 4 -4.68 -18.91 14.97
CA GLU A 4 -5.07 -20.32 15.01
C GLU A 4 -4.74 -21.06 13.70
N ALA A 5 -5.00 -20.42 12.57
CA ALA A 5 -4.66 -21.00 11.26
C ALA A 5 -3.14 -21.17 11.09
N ALA A 6 -2.34 -20.21 11.56
CA ALA A 6 -0.88 -20.32 11.55
C ALA A 6 -0.38 -21.47 12.42
N VAL A 7 -0.92 -21.64 13.63
CA VAL A 7 -0.59 -22.78 14.50
C VAL A 7 -0.99 -24.11 13.86
N LYS A 8 -2.19 -24.21 13.28
CA LYS A 8 -2.64 -25.42 12.59
C LYS A 8 -1.78 -25.76 11.37
N ALA A 9 -1.16 -24.77 10.75
CA ALA A 9 -0.21 -24.96 9.65
C ALA A 9 1.22 -25.32 10.13
N GLY A 10 1.43 -25.50 11.44
CA GLY A 10 2.73 -25.84 12.02
C GLY A 10 3.64 -24.64 12.27
N GLY A 11 3.14 -23.42 12.14
CA GLY A 11 3.89 -22.20 12.41
C GLY A 11 4.02 -21.88 13.90
N LEU A 12 4.99 -21.04 14.24
CA LEU A 12 5.22 -20.48 15.58
C LEU A 12 4.92 -18.97 15.56
N PRO A 13 3.62 -18.58 15.59
CA PRO A 13 3.25 -17.20 15.38
C PRO A 13 3.60 -16.34 16.58
N GLN A 14 4.20 -15.17 16.31
CA GLN A 14 4.40 -14.08 17.24
C GLN A 14 3.51 -12.91 16.85
N ILE A 15 2.84 -12.28 17.82
CA ILE A 15 1.97 -11.14 17.56
C ILE A 15 2.71 -9.86 17.91
N GLN A 16 2.77 -8.94 16.94
CA GLN A 16 3.18 -7.57 17.14
C GLN A 16 1.96 -6.64 16.95
N MET A 17 1.57 -5.94 17.99
CA MET A 17 0.48 -4.97 17.91
C MET A 17 1.02 -3.57 17.64
N LYS A 18 0.40 -2.88 16.67
CA LYS A 18 0.70 -1.46 16.36
C LYS A 18 -0.54 -0.62 16.65
N SER A 19 -0.33 0.57 17.20
CA SER A 19 -1.39 1.51 17.52
C SER A 19 -1.12 2.85 16.85
N GLU A 20 -2.07 3.34 16.05
CA GLU A 20 -2.01 4.66 15.44
C GLU A 20 -2.05 5.77 16.50
N TYR A 21 -2.74 5.57 17.61
CA TYR A 21 -2.77 6.51 18.74
C TYR A 21 -1.40 6.68 19.38
N LEU A 22 -0.68 5.57 19.61
CA LEU A 22 0.68 5.62 20.17
C LEU A 22 1.64 6.28 19.18
N ARG A 23 1.54 5.95 17.90
CA ARG A 23 2.32 6.59 16.85
C ARG A 23 2.04 8.08 16.75
N ARG A 24 0.77 8.48 16.85
CA ARG A 24 0.39 9.90 16.90
C ARG A 24 1.00 10.60 18.13
N ALA A 25 0.89 10.00 19.30
CA ALA A 25 1.49 10.55 20.52
C ALA A 25 3.02 10.72 20.37
N PHE A 26 3.69 9.73 19.79
CA PHE A 26 5.11 9.80 19.50
C PHE A 26 5.47 10.99 18.58
N MET A 27 4.72 11.18 17.48
CA MET A 27 4.96 12.31 16.57
C MET A 27 4.57 13.68 17.19
N LYS A 28 3.58 13.70 18.08
CA LYS A 28 3.10 14.95 18.71
C LYS A 28 4.05 15.47 19.79
N TYR A 29 4.68 14.58 20.54
CA TYR A 29 5.46 14.94 21.74
C TYR A 29 6.96 14.65 21.61
N GLY A 30 7.37 13.97 20.55
CA GLY A 30 8.76 13.64 20.29
C GLY A 30 9.55 14.80 19.67
N ASN A 31 10.80 14.55 19.38
CA ASN A 31 11.73 15.47 18.74
C ASN A 31 12.26 14.90 17.41
N VAL A 32 13.03 15.70 16.66
CA VAL A 32 13.52 15.35 15.33
C VAL A 32 14.36 14.08 15.30
N GLU A 33 15.17 13.84 16.33
CA GLU A 33 16.00 12.65 16.46
C GLU A 33 15.12 11.40 16.63
N GLN A 34 14.12 11.49 17.52
CA GLN A 34 13.14 10.41 17.73
C GLN A 34 12.33 10.11 16.47
N PHE A 35 11.88 11.12 15.72
CA PHE A 35 11.10 10.89 14.49
C PHE A 35 11.87 10.12 13.43
N SER A 36 13.18 10.26 13.41
CA SER A 36 14.09 9.60 12.46
C SER A 36 14.61 8.24 12.96
N TRP A 37 14.26 7.85 14.18
CA TRP A 37 14.70 6.60 14.77
C TRP A 37 14.04 5.39 14.09
N VAL A 38 14.88 4.45 13.63
CA VAL A 38 14.43 3.18 13.04
C VAL A 38 14.19 2.20 14.18
N PRO A 39 12.99 1.59 14.30
CA PRO A 39 12.67 0.67 15.38
C PRO A 39 13.42 -0.67 15.21
N GLU A 40 14.50 -0.84 15.95
CA GLU A 40 15.42 -1.98 15.86
C GLU A 40 14.73 -3.32 16.15
N ILE A 41 13.82 -3.36 17.13
CA ILE A 41 13.06 -4.58 17.45
C ILE A 41 12.19 -5.00 16.25
N GLU A 42 11.60 -4.04 15.53
CA GLU A 42 10.85 -4.33 14.31
C GLU A 42 11.76 -4.85 13.20
N MET A 43 12.97 -4.27 13.06
CA MET A 43 13.96 -4.75 12.10
C MET A 43 14.39 -6.17 12.40
N MET A 44 14.78 -6.47 13.65
CA MET A 44 15.13 -7.82 14.08
C MET A 44 13.97 -8.81 13.84
N GLY A 45 12.73 -8.38 14.08
CA GLY A 45 11.55 -9.20 13.79
C GLY A 45 11.40 -9.55 12.33
N MET A 46 11.72 -8.62 11.40
CA MET A 46 11.68 -8.89 9.96
C MET A 46 12.81 -9.82 9.51
N ASP A 47 13.99 -9.69 10.09
CA ASP A 47 15.15 -10.55 9.77
C ASP A 47 14.99 -11.96 10.36
N TRP A 48 14.29 -12.08 11.48
CA TRP A 48 14.03 -13.34 12.18
C TRP A 48 12.86 -14.13 11.57
N ALA A 49 11.82 -13.44 11.09
CA ALA A 49 10.58 -14.08 10.67
C ALA A 49 10.68 -14.70 9.26
N ASP A 50 10.31 -15.97 9.11
CA ASP A 50 10.15 -16.61 7.79
C ASP A 50 8.98 -16.03 7.01
N CYS A 51 7.93 -15.56 7.71
CA CYS A 51 6.71 -15.05 7.12
C CYS A 51 6.12 -13.91 7.94
N TYR A 52 5.64 -12.88 7.27
CA TYR A 52 4.95 -11.75 7.87
C TYR A 52 3.50 -11.67 7.37
N ILE A 53 2.55 -11.61 8.30
CA ILE A 53 1.13 -11.40 7.99
C ILE A 53 0.70 -10.06 8.59
N GLY A 54 0.44 -9.08 7.75
CA GLY A 54 0.01 -7.75 8.16
C GLY A 54 -1.51 -7.60 8.08
N LEU A 55 -2.18 -7.53 9.24
CA LEU A 55 -3.61 -7.19 9.32
C LEU A 55 -3.72 -5.70 9.63
N ARG A 56 -4.18 -4.91 8.69
CA ARG A 56 -4.32 -3.46 8.82
C ARG A 56 -5.77 -3.07 9.03
N GLY A 57 -6.02 -2.18 10.00
CA GLY A 57 -7.35 -1.68 10.28
C GLY A 57 -7.26 -0.40 11.12
N GLY A 58 -7.14 0.75 10.46
CA GLY A 58 -7.19 2.06 11.12
C GLY A 58 -8.63 2.41 11.48
N PHE A 59 -8.83 3.05 12.64
CA PHE A 59 -10.16 3.47 13.12
C PHE A 59 -10.45 4.95 12.85
N ASN A 60 -9.44 5.74 12.51
CA ASN A 60 -9.58 7.14 12.15
C ASN A 60 -8.64 7.48 10.99
N LEU A 61 -9.22 7.78 9.83
CA LEU A 61 -8.47 8.05 8.60
C LEU A 61 -7.72 9.38 8.64
N ASP A 62 -8.16 10.30 9.50
CA ASP A 62 -7.60 11.64 9.66
C ASP A 62 -6.88 11.81 11.00
N ILE A 63 -6.35 10.71 11.54
CA ILE A 63 -5.74 10.67 12.88
C ILE A 63 -4.51 11.60 13.01
N TYR A 64 -3.86 11.93 11.90
CA TYR A 64 -2.65 12.77 11.87
C TYR A 64 -2.88 14.19 11.33
N HIS A 65 -4.15 14.65 11.22
CA HIS A 65 -4.48 15.94 10.63
C HIS A 65 -3.79 17.14 11.31
N ASP A 66 -3.52 17.04 12.61
CA ASP A 66 -2.85 18.07 13.44
C ASP A 66 -1.33 17.88 13.55
N ILE A 67 -0.75 16.90 12.86
CA ILE A 67 0.69 16.64 12.84
C ILE A 67 1.30 17.27 11.59
N PRO A 68 2.38 18.06 11.72
CA PRO A 68 3.06 18.65 10.56
C PRO A 68 3.54 17.59 9.56
N ALA A 69 3.36 17.88 8.27
CA ALA A 69 3.64 16.90 7.19
C ALA A 69 5.12 16.45 7.16
N ASP A 70 6.05 17.33 7.51
CA ASP A 70 7.48 17.00 7.58
C ASP A 70 7.81 16.01 8.70
N ILE A 71 7.10 16.09 9.84
CA ILE A 71 7.21 15.11 10.95
C ILE A 71 6.68 13.74 10.48
N ILE A 72 5.51 13.74 9.84
CA ILE A 72 4.92 12.52 9.28
C ILE A 72 5.90 11.88 8.29
N ALA A 73 6.46 12.68 7.37
CA ALA A 73 7.39 12.20 6.34
C ALA A 73 8.66 11.60 6.95
N LYS A 74 9.27 12.25 7.95
CA LYS A 74 10.44 11.73 8.67
C LYS A 74 10.16 10.40 9.36
N ASN A 75 9.04 10.31 10.07
CA ASN A 75 8.64 9.08 10.75
C ASN A 75 8.28 7.96 9.75
N GLN A 76 7.66 8.30 8.62
CA GLN A 76 7.41 7.34 7.55
C GLN A 76 8.70 6.83 6.91
N ALA A 77 9.69 7.68 6.69
CA ALA A 77 10.98 7.28 6.15
C ALA A 77 11.70 6.29 7.08
N ALA A 78 11.70 6.52 8.39
CA ALA A 78 12.28 5.61 9.38
C ALA A 78 11.61 4.23 9.37
N HIS A 79 10.27 4.18 9.38
CA HIS A 79 9.52 2.93 9.26
C HIS A 79 9.59 2.30 7.86
N GLY A 80 9.91 3.08 6.84
CA GLY A 80 10.15 2.63 5.47
C GLY A 80 11.32 1.67 5.37
N VAL A 81 12.36 1.86 6.19
CA VAL A 81 13.51 0.95 6.28
C VAL A 81 13.07 -0.45 6.68
N VAL A 82 12.22 -0.56 7.71
CA VAL A 82 11.65 -1.85 8.17
C VAL A 82 10.79 -2.49 7.07
N SER A 83 9.97 -1.68 6.38
CA SER A 83 9.14 -2.17 5.27
C SER A 83 9.98 -2.67 4.09
N ALA A 84 11.11 -2.02 3.79
CA ALA A 84 12.04 -2.45 2.76
C ALA A 84 12.69 -3.79 3.10
N SER A 85 13.12 -3.99 4.37
CA SER A 85 13.64 -5.29 4.84
C SER A 85 12.58 -6.39 4.67
N ARG A 86 11.35 -6.16 5.12
CA ARG A 86 10.25 -7.12 4.94
C ARG A 86 10.08 -7.53 3.48
N THR A 87 9.98 -6.57 2.57
CA THR A 87 9.71 -6.86 1.14
C THR A 87 10.86 -7.59 0.46
N LYS A 88 12.08 -7.41 0.94
CA LYS A 88 13.29 -8.01 0.38
C LYS A 88 13.60 -9.40 0.96
N ASN A 89 13.42 -9.57 2.26
CA ASN A 89 13.99 -10.69 3.01
C ASN A 89 12.93 -11.67 3.53
N THR A 90 11.66 -11.27 3.65
CA THR A 90 10.61 -12.06 4.31
C THR A 90 9.50 -12.39 3.32
N ARG A 91 8.93 -13.57 3.37
CA ARG A 91 7.64 -13.84 2.69
C ARG A 91 6.56 -13.07 3.42
N TRP A 92 5.81 -12.26 2.70
CA TRP A 92 4.85 -11.39 3.34
C TRP A 92 3.50 -11.36 2.64
N VAL A 93 2.46 -11.12 3.43
CA VAL A 93 1.14 -10.75 2.96
C VAL A 93 0.58 -9.64 3.84
N ILE A 94 -0.08 -8.68 3.20
CA ILE A 94 -0.76 -7.58 3.89
C ILE A 94 -2.19 -7.51 3.38
N THR A 95 -3.12 -7.36 4.31
CA THR A 95 -4.52 -7.15 4.00
C THR A 95 -5.11 -6.06 4.88
N ARG A 96 -6.11 -5.35 4.38
CA ARG A 96 -6.90 -4.39 5.14
C ARG A 96 -8.13 -5.13 5.68
N VAL A 97 -8.33 -5.12 6.99
CA VAL A 97 -9.49 -5.75 7.61
C VAL A 97 -10.65 -4.76 7.63
N PRO A 98 -11.85 -5.12 7.16
CA PRO A 98 -13.03 -4.27 7.22
C PRO A 98 -13.32 -3.80 8.65
N ASN A 99 -13.68 -2.54 8.79
CA ASN A 99 -14.11 -1.92 10.04
C ASN A 99 -15.00 -0.71 9.75
N ALA A 100 -15.58 -0.10 10.79
CA ALA A 100 -16.51 1.02 10.65
C ALA A 100 -15.90 2.23 9.91
N ALA A 101 -14.62 2.54 10.13
CA ALA A 101 -13.96 3.64 9.43
C ALA A 101 -13.79 3.34 7.94
N PHE A 102 -13.51 2.08 7.59
CA PHE A 102 -13.44 1.65 6.20
C PHE A 102 -14.81 1.72 5.50
N ALA A 103 -15.88 1.30 6.19
CA ALA A 103 -17.24 1.43 5.71
C ALA A 103 -17.63 2.91 5.44
N GLN A 104 -17.35 3.79 6.39
CA GLN A 104 -17.59 5.23 6.24
C GLN A 104 -16.81 5.83 5.05
N GLN A 105 -15.53 5.49 4.89
CA GLN A 105 -14.71 5.95 3.78
C GLN A 105 -15.28 5.52 2.43
N SER A 106 -15.84 4.32 2.37
CA SER A 106 -16.40 3.75 1.16
C SER A 106 -17.83 4.22 0.86
N GLY A 107 -18.45 4.97 1.78
CA GLY A 107 -19.86 5.38 1.67
C GLY A 107 -20.84 4.19 1.73
N MET A 108 -20.46 3.10 2.37
CA MET A 108 -21.21 1.86 2.47
C MET A 108 -21.50 1.51 3.93
N ASP A 109 -22.50 0.66 4.16
CA ASP A 109 -22.69 0.01 5.45
C ASP A 109 -21.60 -1.05 5.69
N PHE A 110 -21.45 -1.47 6.95
CA PHE A 110 -20.39 -2.38 7.34
C PHE A 110 -20.57 -3.81 6.79
N GLU A 111 -21.79 -4.27 6.62
CA GLU A 111 -22.09 -5.60 6.07
C GLU A 111 -21.72 -5.65 4.59
N THR A 112 -22.19 -4.70 3.80
CA THR A 112 -21.89 -4.61 2.36
C THR A 112 -20.37 -4.55 2.10
N ILE A 113 -19.61 -3.70 2.82
CA ILE A 113 -18.17 -3.59 2.59
C ILE A 113 -17.43 -4.86 3.04
N THR A 114 -17.94 -5.54 4.05
CA THR A 114 -17.38 -6.80 4.54
C THR A 114 -17.58 -7.92 3.52
N ASP A 115 -18.77 -8.05 2.96
CA ASP A 115 -19.07 -9.05 1.93
C ASP A 115 -18.23 -8.79 0.68
N MET A 116 -18.18 -7.56 0.18
CA MET A 116 -17.37 -7.18 -0.98
C MET A 116 -15.87 -7.46 -0.74
N TYR A 117 -15.38 -7.21 0.46
CA TYR A 117 -14.01 -7.51 0.84
C TYR A 117 -13.74 -9.02 0.80
N PHE A 118 -14.60 -9.84 1.42
CA PHE A 118 -14.39 -11.29 1.43
C PHE A 118 -14.55 -11.91 0.05
N ASP A 119 -15.47 -11.44 -0.77
CA ASP A 119 -15.58 -11.84 -2.17
C ASP A 119 -14.29 -11.58 -2.93
N SER A 120 -13.64 -10.44 -2.67
CA SER A 120 -12.38 -10.07 -3.31
C SER A 120 -11.17 -10.89 -2.81
N VAL A 121 -11.08 -11.14 -1.50
CA VAL A 121 -9.91 -11.84 -0.94
C VAL A 121 -9.98 -13.37 -1.07
N LEU A 122 -11.16 -13.93 -1.27
CA LEU A 122 -11.39 -15.36 -1.44
C LEU A 122 -11.40 -15.82 -2.90
N LEU A 123 -11.02 -14.96 -3.84
CA LEU A 123 -10.85 -15.35 -5.24
C LEU A 123 -9.85 -16.50 -5.40
N ASP A 124 -10.07 -17.33 -6.41
CA ASP A 124 -9.06 -18.30 -6.84
C ASP A 124 -7.91 -17.58 -7.58
N TYR A 125 -6.98 -17.06 -6.80
CA TYR A 125 -5.83 -16.33 -7.33
C TYR A 125 -4.99 -17.12 -8.33
N LYS A 126 -4.99 -18.46 -8.28
CA LYS A 126 -4.27 -19.28 -9.27
C LYS A 126 -4.95 -19.23 -10.64
N LYS A 127 -6.28 -19.14 -10.64
CA LYS A 127 -7.07 -19.03 -11.87
C LYS A 127 -6.98 -17.60 -12.39
N GLU A 128 -7.24 -16.63 -11.54
CA GLU A 128 -7.26 -15.20 -11.91
C GLU A 128 -5.90 -14.72 -12.39
N PHE A 129 -4.81 -15.16 -11.76
CA PHE A 129 -3.45 -14.82 -12.18
C PHE A 129 -3.17 -15.15 -13.65
N LYS A 130 -3.69 -16.26 -14.17
CA LYS A 130 -3.50 -16.63 -15.57
C LYS A 130 -4.13 -15.58 -16.52
N ILE A 131 -5.25 -14.99 -16.12
CA ILE A 131 -5.93 -13.94 -16.88
C ILE A 131 -5.10 -12.67 -16.84
N TRP A 132 -4.70 -12.22 -15.67
CA TRP A 132 -3.90 -11.02 -15.47
C TRP A 132 -2.52 -11.12 -16.14
N ASP A 133 -1.85 -12.26 -16.00
CA ASP A 133 -0.57 -12.50 -16.68
C ASP A 133 -0.73 -12.46 -18.21
N SER A 134 -1.83 -13.01 -18.75
CA SER A 134 -2.10 -12.94 -20.20
C SER A 134 -2.23 -11.50 -20.71
N TRP A 135 -2.74 -10.59 -19.87
CA TRP A 135 -2.81 -9.16 -20.19
C TRP A 135 -1.44 -8.49 -20.07
N ALA A 136 -0.68 -8.81 -19.02
CA ALA A 136 0.70 -8.33 -18.87
C ALA A 136 1.56 -8.74 -20.08
N GLN A 137 1.40 -9.97 -20.58
CA GLN A 137 2.10 -10.45 -21.79
C GLN A 137 1.71 -9.70 -23.06
N LYS A 138 0.45 -9.26 -23.18
CA LYS A 138 0.03 -8.42 -24.33
C LYS A 138 0.66 -7.03 -24.29
N LEU A 139 1.00 -6.54 -23.12
CA LEU A 139 1.58 -5.21 -22.92
C LEU A 139 3.11 -5.21 -22.93
N LYS A 140 3.77 -6.38 -23.00
CA LYS A 140 5.23 -6.52 -22.84
C LYS A 140 6.05 -5.69 -23.84
N ASP A 141 5.52 -5.47 -25.05
CA ASP A 141 6.17 -4.74 -26.13
C ASP A 141 5.66 -3.30 -26.24
N ALA A 142 4.85 -2.83 -25.30
CA ALA A 142 4.39 -1.46 -25.26
C ALA A 142 5.58 -0.50 -25.10
N ASP A 143 5.60 0.58 -25.86
CA ASP A 143 6.61 1.64 -25.77
C ASP A 143 6.11 2.83 -24.94
N GLN A 144 4.86 3.23 -25.15
CA GLN A 144 4.29 4.42 -24.54
C GLN A 144 2.94 4.13 -23.89
N VAL A 145 2.69 4.85 -22.81
CA VAL A 145 1.39 4.93 -22.16
C VAL A 145 0.91 6.37 -22.24
N HIS A 146 -0.36 6.54 -22.60
CA HIS A 146 -1.03 7.82 -22.61
C HIS A 146 -2.33 7.70 -21.79
N ILE A 147 -2.40 8.42 -20.68
CA ILE A 147 -3.57 8.46 -19.80
C ILE A 147 -4.34 9.74 -20.10
N LEU A 148 -5.58 9.59 -20.56
CA LEU A 148 -6.51 10.67 -20.84
C LEU A 148 -7.73 10.57 -19.92
N GLY A 149 -8.13 11.70 -19.35
CA GLY A 149 -9.29 11.81 -18.51
C GLY A 149 -9.72 13.27 -18.32
N LYS A 150 -10.71 13.51 -17.49
CA LYS A 150 -11.10 14.87 -17.12
C LYS A 150 -9.92 15.55 -16.40
N ASN A 151 -9.46 16.68 -16.95
CA ASN A 151 -8.29 17.41 -16.43
C ASN A 151 -7.05 16.52 -16.27
N THR A 152 -6.88 15.53 -17.14
CA THR A 152 -5.76 14.58 -17.13
C THR A 152 -5.27 14.34 -18.55
N ASP A 153 -4.00 14.63 -18.80
CA ASP A 153 -3.26 14.27 -20.01
C ASP A 153 -1.82 13.97 -19.58
N LEU A 154 -1.51 12.68 -19.41
CA LEU A 154 -0.22 12.22 -18.89
C LEU A 154 0.39 11.20 -19.85
N ARG A 155 1.65 11.39 -20.24
CA ARG A 155 2.38 10.52 -21.15
C ARG A 155 3.71 10.10 -20.57
N PHE A 156 4.09 8.87 -20.83
CA PHE A 156 5.40 8.35 -20.44
C PHE A 156 5.77 7.11 -21.26
N SER A 157 7.07 6.83 -21.34
CA SER A 157 7.57 5.58 -21.93
C SER A 157 7.67 4.48 -20.88
N VAL A 158 7.38 3.27 -21.33
CA VAL A 158 7.54 2.00 -20.60
C VAL A 158 8.43 1.03 -21.38
N LYS A 159 9.12 1.52 -22.42
CA LYS A 159 9.92 0.72 -23.33
C LYS A 159 10.96 -0.14 -22.63
N GLY A 160 10.85 -1.45 -22.80
CA GLY A 160 11.78 -2.40 -22.20
C GLY A 160 11.60 -2.59 -20.69
N VAL A 161 10.60 -1.96 -20.08
CA VAL A 161 10.26 -2.18 -18.67
C VAL A 161 9.33 -3.39 -18.56
N LYS A 162 9.62 -4.26 -17.60
CA LYS A 162 8.83 -5.47 -17.40
C LYS A 162 7.44 -5.15 -16.85
N TRP A 163 6.43 -5.74 -17.46
CA TRP A 163 5.08 -5.81 -16.90
C TRP A 163 4.95 -7.01 -15.96
N GLY A 164 4.30 -6.83 -14.84
CA GLY A 164 4.03 -7.89 -13.87
C GLY A 164 2.56 -7.94 -13.50
N ALA A 165 2.04 -9.17 -13.34
CA ALA A 165 0.72 -9.39 -12.77
C ALA A 165 0.86 -9.75 -11.29
N ASP A 166 -0.03 -9.22 -10.46
CA ASP A 166 -0.11 -9.61 -9.05
C ASP A 166 -0.69 -11.03 -8.94
N SER A 167 -0.02 -11.84 -8.13
CA SER A 167 -0.40 -13.24 -7.91
C SER A 167 -1.12 -13.48 -6.58
N GLY A 168 -1.50 -12.41 -5.86
CA GLY A 168 -2.04 -12.51 -4.51
C GLY A 168 -1.00 -12.95 -3.45
N LYS A 169 0.29 -12.76 -3.75
CA LYS A 169 1.40 -13.13 -2.85
C LYS A 169 2.01 -11.93 -2.10
N GLY A 170 1.31 -10.86 -2.02
CA GLY A 170 1.79 -9.63 -1.37
C GLY A 170 0.61 -8.92 -0.74
N ASN A 171 0.03 -7.96 -1.44
CA ASN A 171 -1.21 -7.34 -1.00
C ASN A 171 -2.41 -8.24 -1.33
N ILE A 172 -3.37 -8.31 -0.42
CA ILE A 172 -4.66 -8.98 -0.61
C ILE A 172 -5.78 -8.00 -0.22
N PRO A 173 -6.80 -7.78 -1.08
CA PRO A 173 -6.96 -8.34 -2.40
C PRO A 173 -5.87 -7.88 -3.37
N GLY A 174 -5.56 -8.76 -4.34
CA GLY A 174 -4.72 -8.48 -5.50
C GLY A 174 -5.56 -8.25 -6.75
N GLY A 175 -4.94 -8.36 -7.93
CA GLY A 175 -5.64 -8.20 -9.22
C GLY A 175 -5.10 -7.05 -10.05
N GLU A 176 -3.85 -6.71 -9.85
CA GLU A 176 -3.18 -5.60 -10.52
C GLU A 176 -2.25 -6.11 -11.63
N ILE A 177 -2.13 -5.30 -12.69
CA ILE A 177 -1.05 -5.37 -13.65
C ILE A 177 -0.24 -4.09 -13.51
N ALA A 178 1.04 -4.22 -13.27
CA ALA A 178 1.91 -3.10 -12.98
C ALA A 178 3.16 -3.09 -13.86
N THR A 179 3.66 -1.88 -14.12
CA THR A 179 4.95 -1.65 -14.77
C THR A 179 5.60 -0.40 -14.18
N GLY A 180 6.89 -0.22 -14.44
CA GLY A 180 7.60 1.00 -14.09
C GLY A 180 7.52 2.05 -15.18
N VAL A 181 7.74 3.31 -14.81
CA VAL A 181 7.84 4.45 -15.72
C VAL A 181 9.30 4.78 -15.97
N ILE A 182 9.67 5.09 -17.22
CA ILE A 182 10.98 5.67 -17.53
C ILE A 182 10.91 7.15 -17.15
N ASN A 183 11.35 7.47 -15.94
CA ASN A 183 11.10 8.75 -15.28
C ASN A 183 11.36 10.00 -16.14
N PRO A 184 12.47 10.14 -16.91
CA PRO A 184 12.71 11.32 -17.74
C PRO A 184 11.67 11.54 -18.85
N THR A 185 10.85 10.53 -19.15
CA THR A 185 9.83 10.61 -20.21
C THR A 185 8.45 10.98 -19.69
N LEU A 186 8.30 11.10 -18.37
CA LEU A 186 7.04 11.46 -17.74
C LEU A 186 6.75 12.94 -17.97
N ASP A 187 5.67 13.23 -18.70
CA ASP A 187 5.28 14.59 -19.09
C ASP A 187 3.76 14.71 -19.10
N GLY A 188 3.26 15.87 -18.64
CA GLY A 188 1.84 16.15 -18.56
C GLY A 188 1.32 16.23 -17.13
N HIS A 189 0.02 16.02 -16.96
CA HIS A 189 -0.64 16.21 -15.67
C HIS A 189 -1.72 15.17 -15.40
N ILE A 190 -2.01 14.98 -14.11
CA ILE A 190 -3.11 14.15 -13.63
C ILE A 190 -3.90 14.88 -12.54
N TYR A 191 -5.21 14.75 -12.60
CA TYR A 191 -6.13 15.27 -11.60
C TYR A 191 -6.94 14.14 -10.95
N PHE A 192 -6.95 14.12 -9.64
CA PHE A 192 -7.71 13.15 -8.84
C PHE A 192 -8.97 13.82 -8.27
N GLU A 193 -10.13 13.44 -8.79
CA GLU A 193 -11.44 13.96 -8.35
C GLU A 193 -11.87 13.42 -6.99
N ASN A 194 -11.42 12.21 -6.64
CA ASN A 194 -11.76 11.59 -5.37
C ASN A 194 -10.78 12.01 -4.27
N PRO A 195 -11.27 12.22 -3.05
CA PRO A 195 -10.39 12.46 -1.91
C PRO A 195 -9.44 11.27 -1.70
N ALA A 196 -8.19 11.57 -1.34
CA ALA A 196 -7.17 10.59 -1.01
C ALA A 196 -6.59 10.84 0.37
N VAL A 197 -6.27 9.77 1.09
CA VAL A 197 -5.54 9.89 2.36
C VAL A 197 -4.05 9.68 2.10
N LEU A 198 -3.28 10.74 2.25
CA LEU A 198 -1.83 10.69 2.11
C LEU A 198 -1.17 11.02 3.44
N GLY A 199 -0.40 10.07 3.97
CA GLY A 199 0.30 10.25 5.24
C GLY A 199 -0.62 10.46 6.46
N GLY A 200 -1.88 10.01 6.40
CA GLY A 200 -2.88 10.24 7.46
C GLY A 200 -3.52 11.63 7.42
N GLN A 201 -3.39 12.32 6.29
CA GLN A 201 -4.07 13.59 5.99
C GLN A 201 -5.00 13.40 4.80
N LEU A 202 -6.20 13.95 4.89
CA LEU A 202 -7.19 13.92 3.81
C LEU A 202 -6.88 15.04 2.81
N MET A 203 -6.64 14.65 1.55
CA MET A 203 -6.35 15.53 0.42
C MET A 203 -7.54 15.57 -0.52
N HIS A 204 -7.91 16.75 -0.97
CA HIS A 204 -8.94 16.98 -1.97
C HIS A 204 -8.34 17.65 -3.20
N ASP A 205 -8.99 17.45 -4.36
CA ASP A 205 -8.65 18.15 -5.60
C ASP A 205 -7.15 18.10 -5.92
N THR A 206 -6.57 16.89 -5.82
CA THR A 206 -5.13 16.72 -6.01
C THR A 206 -4.78 16.81 -7.49
N TYR A 207 -3.99 17.81 -7.84
CA TYR A 207 -3.43 18.02 -9.18
C TYR A 207 -1.90 17.85 -9.13
N ILE A 208 -1.37 17.04 -10.02
CA ILE A 208 0.08 16.82 -10.13
C ILE A 208 0.49 17.02 -11.58
N GLU A 209 1.54 17.78 -11.79
CA GLU A 209 2.13 18.04 -13.11
C GLU A 209 3.58 17.59 -13.14
N TRP A 210 3.99 17.01 -14.26
CA TRP A 210 5.36 16.61 -14.52
C TRP A 210 5.84 17.20 -15.85
N LYS A 211 7.11 17.58 -15.84
CA LYS A 211 7.84 17.96 -17.04
C LYS A 211 9.20 17.29 -17.03
N ASN A 212 9.44 16.42 -18.00
CA ASN A 212 10.70 15.63 -18.09
C ASN A 212 10.98 14.85 -16.77
N GLY A 213 9.94 14.29 -16.17
CA GLY A 213 10.04 13.47 -14.97
C GLY A 213 10.22 14.22 -13.63
N LYS A 214 10.03 15.53 -13.63
CA LYS A 214 10.16 16.40 -12.43
C LYS A 214 8.86 17.17 -12.19
#